data_55b6ef3808e48cad2e5e33dbe422ea8d
#
_entry.id   55b6ef3808e48cad2e5e33dbe422ea8d
#
_cell.length_a   1.000
_cell.length_b   1.000
_cell.length_c   1.000
_cell.angle_alpha   90.00
_cell.angle_beta   90.00
_cell.angle_gamma   90.00
#
_symmetry.space_group_name_H-M   'P 1'
#
loop_
_entity.id
_entity.type
_entity.pdbx_description
1 polymer ?
#
loop_
_entity_poly.entity_id
_entity_poly.type
_entity_poly.pdbx_seq_one_letter_code
_entity_poly.pdbx_strand_id
1 'polypeptide(L)'
;METKIEKIDKNKINEEIIEEAGMILKNGGLVAFPTETVYGLGADALKEEAAMKTYAAKGRPSDNPLIVHIAEYEDLRKIAVNIPAETDALAAHFWPGPLTMIFEKSEVVPYGTTGGLDTVAVRMPTDEVARALIRAAGGFVSAPSANTSGRPSPTLAEHVAEDLGGKIDMILDGGAVEIGLESTILDMTVTPPMILRPGAITAEMFEEVIGKVDVDETLLVAESEKAPKAPGMKYRHYAPKAKLMIVEGDLREEIFAIRQLAYKAYKEGRKVGVIATTETLPFYKYGVVKNIGTRENEKTIARNLYRVLREFDEEDVEEIYSESFAAQGIGKAIMNRLEKAAGHTRLSAAEIAKRQKYRRIIFISGTDSARAPM
;
A
#
# COMPACT_ATOMS: atom_id res chain seq x y z
N MET A 1 -19.81 -15.84 -11.60
CA MET A 1 -19.94 -16.24 -10.16
C MET A 1 -20.48 -15.04 -9.41
N GLU A 2 -21.38 -15.20 -8.46
CA GLU A 2 -21.83 -14.13 -7.56
C GLU A 2 -20.93 -14.13 -6.33
N THR A 3 -20.44 -12.94 -5.93
CA THR A 3 -19.62 -12.79 -4.73
C THR A 3 -20.52 -12.43 -3.56
N LYS A 4 -20.53 -13.24 -2.49
CA LYS A 4 -21.29 -12.98 -1.27
C LYS A 4 -20.60 -11.89 -0.46
N ILE A 5 -21.33 -10.88 0.04
CA ILE A 5 -20.80 -9.84 0.93
C ILE A 5 -21.49 -9.96 2.28
N GLU A 6 -20.70 -10.24 3.32
CA GLU A 6 -21.20 -10.40 4.70
C GLU A 6 -20.63 -9.30 5.61
N LYS A 7 -21.51 -8.55 6.24
CA LYS A 7 -21.12 -7.55 7.24
C LYS A 7 -20.76 -8.22 8.57
N ILE A 8 -19.60 -7.86 9.11
CA ILE A 8 -19.08 -8.37 10.37
C ILE A 8 -18.95 -7.22 11.38
N ASP A 9 -19.64 -7.35 12.50
CA ASP A 9 -19.40 -6.51 13.67
C ASP A 9 -18.13 -7.02 14.39
N LYS A 10 -17.07 -6.23 14.39
CA LYS A 10 -15.79 -6.57 15.05
C LYS A 10 -15.91 -6.77 16.56
N ASN A 11 -16.94 -6.15 17.19
CA ASN A 11 -17.21 -6.30 18.61
C ASN A 11 -18.08 -7.54 18.94
N LYS A 12 -18.75 -8.11 17.94
CA LYS A 12 -19.60 -9.27 18.06
C LYS A 12 -19.53 -10.12 16.80
N ILE A 13 -18.40 -10.81 16.64
CA ILE A 13 -18.13 -11.65 15.48
C ILE A 13 -19.16 -12.77 15.40
N ASN A 14 -19.80 -12.92 14.24
CA ASN A 14 -20.72 -14.02 13.97
C ASN A 14 -19.93 -15.26 13.59
N GLU A 15 -19.90 -16.27 14.46
CA GLU A 15 -19.15 -17.50 14.28
C GLU A 15 -19.62 -18.30 13.05
N GLU A 16 -20.93 -18.32 12.75
CA GLU A 16 -21.47 -19.05 11.60
C GLU A 16 -20.93 -18.50 10.27
N ILE A 17 -20.83 -17.17 10.15
CA ILE A 17 -20.27 -16.52 8.96
C ILE A 17 -18.76 -16.83 8.84
N ILE A 18 -18.05 -16.81 9.97
CA ILE A 18 -16.59 -17.12 9.99
C ILE A 18 -16.35 -18.60 9.64
N GLU A 19 -17.17 -19.51 10.15
CA GLU A 19 -17.07 -20.94 9.80
C GLU A 19 -17.36 -21.18 8.31
N GLU A 20 -18.41 -20.54 7.77
CA GLU A 20 -18.70 -20.59 6.32
C GLU A 20 -17.51 -20.09 5.49
N ALA A 21 -16.97 -18.92 5.83
CA ALA A 21 -15.80 -18.35 5.17
C ALA A 21 -14.56 -19.27 5.28
N GLY A 22 -14.32 -19.84 6.44
CA GLY A 22 -13.26 -20.82 6.70
C GLY A 22 -13.41 -22.08 5.86
N MET A 23 -14.64 -22.59 5.70
CA MET A 23 -14.93 -23.74 4.82
C MET A 23 -14.70 -23.41 3.35
N ILE A 24 -15.03 -22.20 2.88
CA ILE A 24 -14.71 -21.75 1.53
C ILE A 24 -13.20 -21.85 1.29
N LEU A 25 -12.38 -21.30 2.20
CA LEU A 25 -10.92 -21.37 2.09
C LEU A 25 -10.40 -22.82 2.12
N LYS A 26 -10.88 -23.66 3.05
CA LYS A 26 -10.52 -25.09 3.12
C LYS A 26 -10.83 -25.85 1.83
N ASN A 27 -11.87 -25.45 1.14
CA ASN A 27 -12.27 -26.06 -0.15
C ASN A 27 -11.54 -25.43 -1.35
N GLY A 28 -10.55 -24.57 -1.11
CA GLY A 28 -9.73 -23.92 -2.15
C GLY A 28 -10.44 -22.77 -2.85
N GLY A 29 -11.46 -22.16 -2.21
CA GLY A 29 -12.08 -20.90 -2.63
C GLY A 29 -11.30 -19.68 -2.14
N LEU A 30 -11.82 -18.48 -2.43
CA LEU A 30 -11.20 -17.19 -2.13
C LEU A 30 -12.14 -16.33 -1.29
N VAL A 31 -11.64 -15.82 -0.16
CA VAL A 31 -12.37 -14.92 0.74
C VAL A 31 -11.57 -13.65 0.98
N ALA A 32 -12.14 -12.49 0.70
CA ALA A 32 -11.53 -11.23 1.11
C ALA A 32 -11.94 -10.89 2.53
N PHE A 33 -10.99 -10.37 3.32
CA PHE A 33 -11.20 -10.08 4.73
C PHE A 33 -10.43 -8.84 5.19
N PRO A 34 -10.92 -8.10 6.20
CA PRO A 34 -10.24 -6.95 6.76
C PRO A 34 -9.00 -7.38 7.54
N THR A 35 -8.00 -6.50 7.57
CA THR A 35 -6.93 -6.50 8.55
C THR A 35 -6.78 -5.09 9.10
N GLU A 36 -5.90 -4.88 10.08
CA GLU A 36 -5.57 -3.53 10.56
C GLU A 36 -4.85 -2.68 9.50
N THR A 37 -4.24 -3.30 8.50
CA THR A 37 -3.47 -2.63 7.43
C THR A 37 -4.30 -2.33 6.19
N VAL A 38 -4.67 -3.35 5.44
CA VAL A 38 -5.51 -3.30 4.22
C VAL A 38 -6.35 -4.58 4.15
N TYR A 39 -7.37 -4.63 3.29
CA TYR A 39 -8.08 -5.89 3.02
C TYR A 39 -7.18 -6.89 2.32
N GLY A 40 -7.15 -8.12 2.82
CA GLY A 40 -6.44 -9.25 2.26
C GLY A 40 -7.34 -10.16 1.42
N LEU A 41 -6.83 -10.74 0.34
CA LEU A 41 -7.49 -11.80 -0.42
C LEU A 41 -6.97 -13.15 0.06
N GLY A 42 -7.75 -13.84 0.89
CA GLY A 42 -7.40 -15.11 1.50
C GLY A 42 -7.55 -16.30 0.58
N ALA A 43 -6.60 -17.22 0.70
CA ALA A 43 -6.62 -18.56 0.13
C ALA A 43 -5.90 -19.53 1.08
N ASP A 44 -6.17 -20.83 0.99
CA ASP A 44 -5.43 -21.85 1.73
C ASP A 44 -3.94 -21.81 1.33
N ALA A 45 -3.07 -21.44 2.29
CA ALA A 45 -1.65 -21.23 2.03
C ALA A 45 -0.89 -22.53 1.69
N LEU A 46 -1.43 -23.68 2.09
CA LEU A 46 -0.80 -25.00 1.90
C LEU A 46 -1.27 -25.69 0.62
N LYS A 47 -2.13 -25.03 -0.17
CA LYS A 47 -2.62 -25.55 -1.45
C LYS A 47 -2.13 -24.71 -2.62
N GLU A 48 -1.31 -25.29 -3.48
CA GLU A 48 -0.78 -24.61 -4.65
C GLU A 48 -1.88 -24.11 -5.59
N GLU A 49 -2.94 -24.89 -5.77
CA GLU A 49 -4.10 -24.53 -6.59
C GLU A 49 -4.85 -23.30 -6.08
N ALA A 50 -4.92 -23.13 -4.75
CA ALA A 50 -5.54 -21.94 -4.13
C ALA A 50 -4.68 -20.68 -4.36
N ALA A 51 -3.35 -20.81 -4.29
CA ALA A 51 -2.43 -19.72 -4.65
C ALA A 51 -2.60 -19.32 -6.12
N MET A 52 -2.70 -20.28 -7.04
CA MET A 52 -2.93 -20.01 -8.47
C MET A 52 -4.24 -19.28 -8.73
N LYS A 53 -5.33 -19.62 -8.01
CA LYS A 53 -6.60 -18.90 -8.10
C LYS A 53 -6.45 -17.44 -7.63
N THR A 54 -5.67 -17.20 -6.56
CA THR A 54 -5.38 -15.85 -6.08
C THR A 54 -4.69 -15.01 -7.16
N TYR A 55 -3.66 -15.54 -7.81
CA TYR A 55 -2.98 -14.87 -8.91
C TYR A 55 -3.92 -14.57 -10.07
N ALA A 56 -4.74 -15.55 -10.48
CA ALA A 56 -5.72 -15.41 -11.57
C ALA A 56 -6.78 -14.34 -11.25
N ALA A 57 -7.40 -14.37 -10.07
CA ALA A 57 -8.43 -13.42 -9.67
C ALA A 57 -7.93 -11.96 -9.69
N LYS A 58 -6.67 -11.74 -9.30
CA LYS A 58 -6.03 -10.42 -9.24
C LYS A 58 -5.39 -9.98 -10.56
N GLY A 59 -5.16 -10.88 -11.52
CA GLY A 59 -4.23 -10.61 -12.63
C GLY A 59 -2.80 -10.34 -12.15
N ARG A 60 -2.37 -11.05 -11.10
CA ARG A 60 -1.06 -10.87 -10.46
C ARG A 60 -0.04 -11.84 -11.06
N PRO A 61 1.21 -11.40 -11.35
CA PRO A 61 2.27 -12.32 -11.74
C PRO A 61 2.56 -13.36 -10.65
N SER A 62 2.72 -14.62 -11.04
CA SER A 62 2.90 -15.74 -10.10
C SER A 62 4.29 -15.82 -9.47
N ASP A 63 5.27 -15.05 -9.98
CA ASP A 63 6.60 -14.87 -9.38
C ASP A 63 6.62 -13.86 -8.22
N ASN A 64 5.47 -13.26 -7.89
CA ASN A 64 5.34 -12.27 -6.81
C ASN A 64 4.75 -12.95 -5.57
N PRO A 65 5.56 -13.32 -4.55
CA PRO A 65 5.15 -14.20 -3.46
C PRO A 65 3.94 -13.67 -2.67
N LEU A 66 3.26 -14.59 -1.98
CA LEU A 66 2.16 -14.30 -1.08
C LEU A 66 2.64 -14.30 0.37
N ILE A 67 1.99 -13.53 1.25
CA ILE A 67 2.25 -13.53 2.68
C ILE A 67 1.31 -14.54 3.34
N VAL A 68 1.85 -15.47 4.10
CA VAL A 68 1.08 -16.42 4.91
C VAL A 68 0.71 -15.75 6.22
N HIS A 69 -0.59 -15.72 6.52
CA HIS A 69 -1.12 -15.20 7.77
C HIS A 69 -1.40 -16.36 8.72
N ILE A 70 -0.98 -16.19 9.97
CA ILE A 70 -1.20 -17.12 11.08
C ILE A 70 -2.01 -16.43 12.18
N ALA A 71 -2.70 -17.20 13.01
CA ALA A 71 -3.43 -16.68 14.16
C ALA A 71 -2.71 -16.92 15.50
N GLU A 72 -1.84 -17.94 15.55
CA GLU A 72 -1.09 -18.33 16.73
C GLU A 72 0.41 -18.35 16.42
N TYR A 73 1.24 -17.90 17.39
CA TYR A 73 2.70 -17.83 17.19
C TYR A 73 3.34 -19.20 16.96
N GLU A 74 2.82 -20.23 17.62
CA GLU A 74 3.29 -21.60 17.52
C GLU A 74 3.18 -22.16 16.09
N ASP A 75 2.27 -21.65 15.29
CA ASP A 75 2.08 -22.07 13.90
C ASP A 75 3.26 -21.69 13.00
N LEU A 76 4.04 -20.67 13.38
CA LEU A 76 5.25 -20.28 12.66
C LEU A 76 6.19 -21.47 12.45
N ARG A 77 6.41 -22.29 13.47
CA ARG A 77 7.34 -23.46 13.45
C ARG A 77 6.89 -24.59 12.53
N LYS A 78 5.62 -24.55 12.05
CA LYS A 78 5.11 -25.54 11.10
C LYS A 78 5.47 -25.17 9.66
N ILE A 79 5.61 -23.87 9.36
CA ILE A 79 5.79 -23.35 8.00
C ILE A 79 7.16 -22.73 7.74
N ALA A 80 7.96 -22.49 8.78
CA ALA A 80 9.30 -21.93 8.71
C ALA A 80 10.33 -22.84 9.41
N VAL A 81 11.57 -22.81 8.89
CA VAL A 81 12.72 -23.51 9.47
C VAL A 81 13.85 -22.51 9.73
N ASN A 82 14.87 -22.92 10.48
CA ASN A 82 16.04 -22.08 10.79
C ASN A 82 15.67 -20.68 11.34
N ILE A 83 14.65 -20.64 12.21
CA ILE A 83 14.11 -19.41 12.78
C ILE A 83 15.16 -18.75 13.69
N PRO A 84 15.62 -17.49 13.37
CA PRO A 84 16.59 -16.77 14.20
C PRO A 84 16.07 -16.49 15.61
N ALA A 85 16.96 -16.42 16.59
CA ALA A 85 16.60 -16.20 18.00
C ALA A 85 15.93 -14.83 18.24
N GLU A 86 16.28 -13.81 17.44
CA GLU A 86 15.70 -12.46 17.51
C GLU A 86 14.20 -12.44 17.17
N THR A 87 13.70 -13.50 16.53
CA THR A 87 12.28 -13.63 16.14
C THR A 87 11.36 -13.61 17.35
N ASP A 88 11.75 -14.26 18.47
CA ASP A 88 10.93 -14.31 19.68
C ASP A 88 10.75 -12.90 20.28
N ALA A 89 11.81 -12.10 20.29
CA ALA A 89 11.75 -10.71 20.75
C ALA A 89 10.89 -9.82 19.84
N LEU A 90 11.05 -9.95 18.51
CA LEU A 90 10.26 -9.21 17.53
C LEU A 90 8.77 -9.60 17.59
N ALA A 91 8.46 -10.87 17.70
CA ALA A 91 7.10 -11.36 17.81
C ALA A 91 6.45 -10.87 19.12
N ALA A 92 7.14 -10.90 20.24
CA ALA A 92 6.63 -10.40 21.50
C ALA A 92 6.28 -8.90 21.49
N HIS A 93 6.97 -8.09 20.68
CA HIS A 93 6.73 -6.64 20.57
C HIS A 93 5.74 -6.26 19.46
N PHE A 94 5.76 -6.99 18.34
CA PHE A 94 5.08 -6.54 17.12
C PHE A 94 4.04 -7.52 16.57
N TRP A 95 3.87 -8.71 17.17
CA TRP A 95 2.82 -9.66 16.86
C TRP A 95 1.87 -9.89 18.07
N PRO A 96 0.57 -9.88 17.81
CA PRO A 96 -0.10 -9.58 16.54
C PRO A 96 0.11 -8.14 16.12
N GLY A 97 0.30 -7.91 14.79
CA GLY A 97 0.57 -6.55 14.30
C GLY A 97 0.98 -6.42 12.83
N PRO A 98 1.32 -5.18 12.42
CA PRO A 98 1.62 -4.85 11.04
C PRO A 98 3.08 -5.18 10.65
N LEU A 99 3.61 -6.30 11.15
CA LEU A 99 4.94 -6.84 10.82
C LEU A 99 4.80 -8.14 10.03
N THR A 100 5.47 -8.20 8.90
CA THR A 100 5.73 -9.44 8.15
C THR A 100 7.21 -9.78 8.27
N MET A 101 7.52 -11.00 8.68
CA MET A 101 8.89 -11.52 8.72
C MET A 101 9.08 -12.60 7.67
N ILE A 102 10.24 -12.62 7.00
CA ILE A 102 10.59 -13.62 6.00
C ILE A 102 11.56 -14.62 6.61
N PHE A 103 11.28 -15.91 6.41
CA PHE A 103 12.07 -17.04 6.91
C PHE A 103 12.35 -18.04 5.78
N GLU A 104 13.28 -18.95 5.99
CA GLU A 104 13.36 -20.15 5.16
C GLU A 104 12.09 -20.98 5.32
N LYS A 105 11.49 -21.40 4.20
CA LYS A 105 10.23 -22.16 4.24
C LYS A 105 10.44 -23.62 4.64
N SER A 106 9.46 -24.21 5.33
CA SER A 106 9.39 -25.65 5.47
C SER A 106 8.81 -26.30 4.20
N GLU A 107 8.96 -27.61 4.07
CA GLU A 107 8.49 -28.36 2.90
C GLU A 107 6.96 -28.35 2.72
N VAL A 108 6.19 -28.09 3.78
CA VAL A 108 4.73 -28.05 3.71
C VAL A 108 4.19 -26.85 2.95
N VAL A 109 4.99 -25.78 2.80
CA VAL A 109 4.58 -24.59 2.04
C VAL A 109 4.90 -24.79 0.55
N PRO A 110 3.90 -24.80 -0.33
CA PRO A 110 4.13 -25.02 -1.76
C PRO A 110 4.80 -23.83 -2.42
N TYR A 111 5.54 -24.07 -3.50
CA TYR A 111 6.21 -23.01 -4.27
C TYR A 111 5.23 -22.04 -4.92
N GLY A 112 4.01 -22.46 -5.24
CA GLY A 112 2.97 -21.55 -5.72
C GLY A 112 2.66 -20.44 -4.72
N THR A 113 2.67 -20.72 -3.41
CA THR A 113 2.47 -19.70 -2.36
C THR A 113 3.67 -18.76 -2.25
N THR A 114 4.88 -19.26 -2.40
CA THR A 114 6.11 -18.47 -2.25
C THR A 114 6.62 -17.83 -3.54
N GLY A 115 5.87 -17.98 -4.65
CA GLY A 115 6.30 -17.46 -5.95
C GLY A 115 7.61 -18.09 -6.47
N GLY A 116 7.86 -19.35 -6.10
CA GLY A 116 9.07 -20.09 -6.49
C GLY A 116 10.28 -19.87 -5.56
N LEU A 117 10.12 -19.14 -4.44
CA LEU A 117 11.21 -18.87 -3.51
C LEU A 117 11.31 -19.96 -2.42
N ASP A 118 12.53 -20.19 -1.92
CA ASP A 118 12.82 -21.05 -0.76
C ASP A 118 12.52 -20.35 0.59
N THR A 119 11.90 -19.18 0.53
CA THR A 119 11.52 -18.39 1.71
C THR A 119 10.01 -18.22 1.78
N VAL A 120 9.49 -18.07 3.00
CA VAL A 120 8.09 -17.76 3.28
C VAL A 120 7.98 -16.46 4.08
N ALA A 121 7.10 -15.58 3.64
CA ALA A 121 6.73 -14.37 4.38
C ALA A 121 5.55 -14.69 5.30
N VAL A 122 5.69 -14.40 6.61
CA VAL A 122 4.68 -14.74 7.63
C VAL A 122 4.26 -13.50 8.40
N ARG A 123 2.97 -13.39 8.70
CA ARG A 123 2.40 -12.31 9.50
C ARG A 123 1.30 -12.83 10.44
N MET A 124 1.21 -12.22 11.63
CA MET A 124 0.09 -12.42 12.56
C MET A 124 -0.66 -11.09 12.72
N PRO A 125 -1.83 -10.88 12.09
CA PRO A 125 -2.56 -9.60 12.13
C PRO A 125 -3.23 -9.36 13.49
N THR A 126 -3.49 -8.09 13.85
CA THR A 126 -4.26 -7.74 15.06
C THR A 126 -5.76 -7.86 14.88
N ASP A 127 -6.26 -7.76 13.66
CA ASP A 127 -7.71 -7.77 13.39
C ASP A 127 -8.34 -9.11 13.80
N GLU A 128 -9.31 -9.06 14.70
CA GLU A 128 -9.95 -10.26 15.26
C GLU A 128 -10.77 -11.03 14.22
N VAL A 129 -11.34 -10.36 13.22
CA VAL A 129 -12.03 -11.04 12.10
C VAL A 129 -11.05 -11.84 11.28
N ALA A 130 -9.88 -11.27 10.99
CA ALA A 130 -8.79 -11.96 10.30
C ALA A 130 -8.33 -13.19 11.08
N ARG A 131 -8.07 -13.04 12.37
CA ARG A 131 -7.59 -14.14 13.22
C ARG A 131 -8.62 -15.26 13.35
N ALA A 132 -9.91 -14.90 13.54
CA ALA A 132 -11.00 -15.88 13.59
C ALA A 132 -11.11 -16.66 12.27
N LEU A 133 -11.04 -15.97 11.12
CA LEU A 133 -11.05 -16.61 9.81
C LEU A 133 -9.85 -17.55 9.62
N ILE A 134 -8.64 -17.12 10.01
CA ILE A 134 -7.43 -17.94 9.89
C ILE A 134 -7.57 -19.23 10.69
N ARG A 135 -8.09 -19.15 11.93
CA ARG A 135 -8.37 -20.35 12.75
C ARG A 135 -9.39 -21.26 12.08
N ALA A 136 -10.51 -20.69 11.62
CA ALA A 136 -11.56 -21.45 10.94
C ALA A 136 -11.06 -22.09 9.64
N ALA A 137 -10.11 -21.46 8.95
CA ALA A 137 -9.48 -21.99 7.73
C ALA A 137 -8.42 -23.08 7.97
N GLY A 138 -8.06 -23.35 9.21
CA GLY A 138 -7.05 -24.38 9.54
C GLY A 138 -5.66 -23.83 9.88
N GLY A 139 -5.53 -22.51 10.11
CA GLY A 139 -4.34 -21.87 10.67
C GLY A 139 -3.42 -21.19 9.67
N PHE A 140 -3.54 -21.44 8.36
CA PHE A 140 -2.62 -20.91 7.34
C PHE A 140 -3.36 -20.32 6.15
N VAL A 141 -3.41 -19.00 6.08
CA VAL A 141 -4.09 -18.27 4.99
C VAL A 141 -3.08 -17.39 4.26
N SER A 142 -2.83 -17.67 2.99
CA SER A 142 -2.07 -16.75 2.15
C SER A 142 -2.94 -15.57 1.75
N ALA A 143 -2.45 -14.33 1.93
CA ALA A 143 -3.25 -13.15 1.61
C ALA A 143 -2.38 -11.99 1.10
N PRO A 144 -2.36 -11.72 -0.21
CA PRO A 144 -2.00 -10.41 -0.75
C PRO A 144 -3.15 -9.41 -0.51
N SER A 145 -2.94 -8.11 -0.77
CA SER A 145 -4.02 -7.12 -0.77
C SER A 145 -5.15 -7.50 -1.75
N ALA A 146 -6.41 -7.24 -1.39
CA ALA A 146 -7.59 -7.71 -2.14
C ALA A 146 -8.01 -6.76 -3.29
N ASN A 147 -7.05 -6.33 -4.12
CA ASN A 147 -7.25 -5.46 -5.29
C ASN A 147 -6.84 -6.15 -6.59
N THR A 148 -7.35 -5.70 -7.72
CA THR A 148 -6.74 -5.98 -9.03
C THR A 148 -5.30 -5.47 -9.05
N SER A 149 -4.36 -6.26 -9.57
CA SER A 149 -2.92 -5.95 -9.57
C SER A 149 -2.66 -4.56 -10.18
N GLY A 150 -1.83 -3.76 -9.50
CA GLY A 150 -1.48 -2.40 -9.92
C GLY A 150 -2.35 -1.29 -9.34
N ARG A 151 -3.62 -1.56 -8.99
CA ARG A 151 -4.53 -0.57 -8.37
C ARG A 151 -4.16 -0.28 -6.90
N PRO A 152 -4.63 0.85 -6.31
CA PRO A 152 -4.46 1.13 -4.88
C PRO A 152 -5.05 0.03 -4.01
N SER A 153 -4.35 -0.34 -2.92
CA SER A 153 -4.82 -1.40 -2.01
C SER A 153 -6.16 -1.03 -1.36
N PRO A 154 -7.06 -2.00 -1.15
CA PRO A 154 -8.39 -1.72 -0.61
C PRO A 154 -8.34 -1.47 0.90
N THR A 155 -8.99 -0.39 1.33
CA THR A 155 -9.14 0.00 2.73
C THR A 155 -10.60 -0.08 3.21
N LEU A 156 -11.51 -0.44 2.30
CA LEU A 156 -12.93 -0.67 2.50
C LEU A 156 -13.36 -1.92 1.73
N ALA A 157 -14.43 -2.59 2.18
CA ALA A 157 -15.00 -3.74 1.47
C ALA A 157 -15.54 -3.35 0.07
N GLU A 158 -16.04 -2.12 -0.08
CA GLU A 158 -16.50 -1.57 -1.37
C GLU A 158 -15.38 -1.55 -2.42
N HIS A 159 -14.15 -1.21 -2.01
CA HIS A 159 -12.98 -1.26 -2.91
C HIS A 159 -12.68 -2.69 -3.39
N VAL A 160 -12.90 -3.69 -2.51
CA VAL A 160 -12.75 -5.10 -2.88
C VAL A 160 -13.85 -5.52 -3.85
N ALA A 161 -15.09 -5.14 -3.58
CA ALA A 161 -16.23 -5.46 -4.44
C ALA A 161 -16.07 -4.86 -5.85
N GLU A 162 -15.55 -3.62 -5.94
CA GLU A 162 -15.24 -2.97 -7.21
C GLU A 162 -14.18 -3.74 -8.02
N ASP A 163 -13.13 -4.24 -7.38
CA ASP A 163 -11.99 -4.88 -8.06
C ASP A 163 -12.21 -6.38 -8.34
N LEU A 164 -12.80 -7.09 -7.40
CA LEU A 164 -12.85 -8.54 -7.36
C LEU A 164 -14.28 -9.12 -7.32
N GLY A 165 -15.32 -8.30 -7.32
CA GLY A 165 -16.70 -8.75 -7.44
C GLY A 165 -16.89 -9.65 -8.66
N GLY A 166 -17.56 -10.78 -8.47
CA GLY A 166 -17.75 -11.80 -9.52
C GLY A 166 -16.55 -12.73 -9.76
N LYS A 167 -15.40 -12.51 -9.10
CA LYS A 167 -14.16 -13.29 -9.25
C LYS A 167 -13.79 -14.09 -8.01
N ILE A 168 -14.37 -13.78 -6.85
CA ILE A 168 -14.09 -14.40 -5.55
C ILE A 168 -15.40 -14.82 -4.87
N ASP A 169 -15.31 -15.75 -3.93
CA ASP A 169 -16.49 -16.37 -3.33
C ASP A 169 -17.17 -15.48 -2.30
N MET A 170 -16.38 -14.82 -1.41
CA MET A 170 -16.95 -14.03 -0.33
C MET A 170 -16.08 -12.82 0.01
N ILE A 171 -16.72 -11.76 0.52
CA ILE A 171 -16.10 -10.58 1.15
C ILE A 171 -16.66 -10.46 2.56
N LEU A 172 -15.79 -10.47 3.56
CA LEU A 172 -16.13 -10.13 4.95
C LEU A 172 -15.97 -8.62 5.13
N ASP A 173 -17.08 -7.89 5.26
CA ASP A 173 -17.07 -6.44 5.45
C ASP A 173 -16.97 -6.10 6.94
N GLY A 174 -15.76 -5.85 7.43
CA GLY A 174 -15.48 -5.37 8.79
C GLY A 174 -15.29 -3.85 8.86
N GLY A 175 -15.72 -3.09 7.85
CA GLY A 175 -15.58 -1.63 7.77
C GLY A 175 -14.18 -1.17 7.38
N ALA A 176 -13.89 0.10 7.68
CA ALA A 176 -12.62 0.73 7.33
C ALA A 176 -11.44 0.16 8.16
N VAL A 177 -10.29 0.01 7.50
CA VAL A 177 -9.03 -0.37 8.16
C VAL A 177 -8.45 0.78 8.99
N GLU A 178 -7.55 0.45 9.92
CA GLU A 178 -6.99 1.43 10.85
C GLU A 178 -5.75 2.14 10.30
N ILE A 179 -4.81 1.40 9.70
CA ILE A 179 -3.49 1.89 9.27
C ILE A 179 -3.51 2.41 7.83
N GLY A 180 -4.13 1.67 6.90
CA GLY A 180 -4.28 2.06 5.50
C GLY A 180 -3.07 1.82 4.60
N LEU A 181 -1.96 1.31 5.15
CA LEU A 181 -0.77 0.88 4.41
C LEU A 181 -0.43 -0.55 4.76
N GLU A 182 0.18 -1.28 3.85
CA GLU A 182 0.62 -2.67 4.08
C GLU A 182 1.68 -2.74 5.18
N SER A 183 1.82 -3.94 5.77
CA SER A 183 2.80 -4.25 6.81
C SER A 183 4.23 -3.91 6.42
N THR A 184 5.06 -3.58 7.41
CA THR A 184 6.53 -3.60 7.27
C THR A 184 6.97 -5.02 6.96
N ILE A 185 7.93 -5.19 6.03
CA ILE A 185 8.53 -6.50 5.73
C ILE A 185 9.98 -6.50 6.15
N LEU A 186 10.33 -7.44 7.02
CA LEU A 186 11.68 -7.67 7.53
C LEU A 186 12.18 -9.04 7.07
N ASP A 187 13.30 -9.08 6.36
CA ASP A 187 13.98 -10.30 5.95
C ASP A 187 14.87 -10.80 7.09
N MET A 188 14.49 -11.93 7.69
CA MET A 188 15.19 -12.59 8.78
C MET A 188 16.22 -13.63 8.29
N THR A 189 16.34 -13.82 6.96
CA THR A 189 17.29 -14.79 6.37
C THR A 189 18.69 -14.21 6.17
N VAL A 190 18.88 -12.94 6.49
CA VAL A 190 20.16 -12.21 6.38
C VAL A 190 20.56 -11.58 7.71
N THR A 191 21.86 -11.32 7.88
CA THR A 191 22.39 -10.68 9.09
C THR A 191 23.22 -9.47 8.73
N PRO A 192 22.89 -8.26 9.24
CA PRO A 192 21.71 -7.93 10.06
C PRO A 192 20.39 -8.16 9.29
N PRO A 193 19.23 -8.32 10.01
CA PRO A 193 17.93 -8.36 9.39
C PRO A 193 17.68 -7.11 8.53
N MET A 194 16.98 -7.28 7.38
CA MET A 194 16.86 -6.23 6.38
C MET A 194 15.41 -5.84 6.10
N ILE A 195 15.10 -4.55 6.15
CA ILE A 195 13.77 -4.02 5.79
C ILE A 195 13.64 -4.02 4.26
N LEU A 196 12.72 -4.85 3.73
CA LEU A 196 12.40 -4.93 2.30
C LEU A 196 11.20 -4.07 1.91
N ARG A 197 10.38 -3.66 2.85
CA ARG A 197 9.25 -2.74 2.63
C ARG A 197 8.97 -1.93 3.89
N PRO A 198 9.06 -0.59 3.85
CA PRO A 198 8.71 0.24 5.00
C PRO A 198 7.18 0.22 5.22
N GLY A 199 6.76 0.27 6.48
CA GLY A 199 5.38 0.32 6.93
C GLY A 199 5.25 1.04 8.27
N ALA A 200 4.24 0.65 9.06
CA ALA A 200 3.98 1.28 10.36
C ALA A 200 5.05 0.96 11.42
N ILE A 201 5.74 -0.18 11.29
CA ILE A 201 6.90 -0.50 12.14
C ILE A 201 8.14 0.06 11.44
N THR A 202 8.87 0.94 12.13
CA THR A 202 10.02 1.67 11.57
C THR A 202 11.35 1.01 11.92
N ALA A 203 12.44 1.45 11.28
CA ALA A 203 13.79 0.94 11.58
C ALA A 203 14.18 1.20 13.03
N GLU A 204 13.88 2.39 13.53
CA GLU A 204 14.17 2.82 14.90
C GLU A 204 13.47 1.90 15.92
N MET A 205 12.21 1.50 15.65
CA MET A 205 11.48 0.56 16.51
C MET A 205 12.11 -0.83 16.52
N PHE A 206 12.65 -1.31 15.40
CA PHE A 206 13.40 -2.58 15.37
C PHE A 206 14.71 -2.48 16.13
N GLU A 207 15.43 -1.35 15.95
CA GLU A 207 16.72 -1.13 16.63
C GLU A 207 16.61 -1.12 18.17
N GLU A 208 15.47 -0.66 18.69
CA GLU A 208 15.16 -0.71 20.12
C GLU A 208 15.01 -2.16 20.66
N VAL A 209 14.62 -3.11 19.81
CA VAL A 209 14.31 -4.49 20.21
C VAL A 209 15.48 -5.44 19.92
N ILE A 210 16.08 -5.35 18.72
CA ILE A 210 17.08 -6.31 18.25
C ILE A 210 18.42 -5.67 17.86
N GLY A 211 18.57 -4.37 18.05
CA GLY A 211 19.75 -3.63 17.60
C GLY A 211 19.71 -3.36 16.10
N LYS A 212 20.85 -3.45 15.44
CA LYS A 212 21.00 -3.02 14.05
C LYS A 212 20.09 -3.76 13.07
N VAL A 213 19.40 -3.00 12.23
CA VAL A 213 18.71 -3.47 11.03
C VAL A 213 19.22 -2.72 9.81
N ASP A 214 19.26 -3.38 8.65
CA ASP A 214 19.58 -2.74 7.38
C ASP A 214 18.30 -2.42 6.60
N VAL A 215 18.41 -1.51 5.63
CA VAL A 215 17.30 -1.14 4.74
C VAL A 215 17.75 -1.43 3.31
N ASP A 216 16.93 -2.13 2.54
CA ASP A 216 17.23 -2.45 1.15
C ASP A 216 17.32 -1.16 0.33
N GLU A 217 18.48 -0.88 -0.24
CA GLU A 217 18.73 0.31 -1.06
C GLU A 217 17.87 0.33 -2.34
N THR A 218 17.43 -0.82 -2.83
CA THR A 218 16.56 -0.91 -4.02
C THR A 218 15.17 -0.31 -3.77
N LEU A 219 14.80 -0.06 -2.52
CA LEU A 219 13.56 0.67 -2.18
C LEU A 219 13.52 2.10 -2.72
N LEU A 220 14.69 2.66 -3.04
CA LEU A 220 14.86 4.03 -3.52
C LEU A 220 15.04 4.09 -5.06
N VAL A 221 15.14 2.93 -5.75
CA VAL A 221 15.44 2.85 -7.19
C VAL A 221 14.21 2.36 -7.97
N ALA A 222 13.98 2.95 -9.14
CA ALA A 222 12.77 2.73 -9.93
C ALA A 222 12.62 1.31 -10.51
N GLU A 223 13.72 0.58 -10.76
CA GLU A 223 13.69 -0.76 -11.38
C GLU A 223 14.78 -1.67 -10.78
N SER A 224 14.38 -2.88 -10.38
CA SER A 224 15.30 -3.98 -10.07
C SER A 224 15.02 -5.14 -11.02
N GLU A 225 16.04 -5.65 -11.71
CA GLU A 225 15.95 -6.84 -12.58
C GLU A 225 15.81 -8.15 -11.78
N LYS A 226 16.06 -8.11 -10.47
CA LYS A 226 16.01 -9.29 -9.60
C LYS A 226 14.56 -9.72 -9.33
N ALA A 227 14.34 -11.02 -9.18
CA ALA A 227 13.06 -11.56 -8.70
C ALA A 227 12.70 -10.94 -7.34
N PRO A 228 11.44 -10.51 -7.14
CA PRO A 228 11.06 -9.85 -5.90
C PRO A 228 11.07 -10.84 -4.74
N LYS A 229 11.85 -10.57 -3.70
CA LYS A 229 11.84 -11.34 -2.45
C LYS A 229 10.57 -11.13 -1.62
N ALA A 230 9.85 -10.04 -1.88
CA ALA A 230 8.65 -9.65 -1.14
C ALA A 230 7.62 -8.93 -2.03
N PRO A 231 6.32 -8.94 -1.64
CA PRO A 231 5.29 -8.22 -2.37
C PRO A 231 5.56 -6.72 -2.44
N GLY A 232 5.32 -6.12 -3.62
CA GLY A 232 5.42 -4.67 -3.81
C GLY A 232 6.82 -4.15 -4.15
N MET A 233 7.80 -5.01 -4.45
CA MET A 233 9.17 -4.58 -4.81
C MET A 233 9.34 -4.23 -6.30
N LYS A 234 8.80 -5.02 -7.23
CA LYS A 234 9.19 -4.99 -8.66
C LYS A 234 8.21 -4.28 -9.59
N TYR A 235 6.92 -4.45 -9.40
CA TYR A 235 5.91 -4.03 -10.38
C TYR A 235 5.33 -2.64 -10.06
N ARG A 236 4.75 -1.96 -11.07
CA ARG A 236 3.95 -0.76 -10.83
C ARG A 236 2.81 -1.10 -9.89
N HIS A 237 2.74 -0.41 -8.77
CA HIS A 237 1.77 -0.64 -7.71
C HIS A 237 1.05 0.66 -7.34
N TYR A 238 -0.17 0.52 -6.81
CA TYR A 238 -0.92 1.59 -6.18
C TYR A 238 -1.33 2.74 -7.11
N ALA A 239 -1.22 2.56 -8.43
CA ALA A 239 -1.43 3.63 -9.38
C ALA A 239 -2.93 3.92 -9.58
N PRO A 240 -3.37 5.19 -9.45
CA PRO A 240 -4.66 5.63 -9.94
C PRO A 240 -4.69 5.60 -11.48
N LYS A 241 -5.89 5.77 -12.07
CA LYS A 241 -6.04 5.88 -13.53
C LYS A 241 -5.33 7.13 -14.07
N ALA A 242 -5.48 8.25 -13.35
CA ALA A 242 -4.85 9.51 -13.68
C ALA A 242 -3.33 9.48 -13.47
N LYS A 243 -2.62 10.34 -14.20
CA LYS A 243 -1.17 10.52 -14.00
C LYS A 243 -0.91 11.27 -12.71
N LEU A 244 -0.32 10.59 -11.73
CA LEU A 244 0.08 11.19 -10.45
C LEU A 244 1.50 11.76 -10.56
N MET A 245 1.69 12.97 -10.03
CA MET A 245 2.98 13.67 -9.95
C MET A 245 3.19 14.22 -8.55
N ILE A 246 4.36 13.98 -7.97
CA ILE A 246 4.75 14.50 -6.66
C ILE A 246 5.50 15.81 -6.88
N VAL A 247 5.08 16.87 -6.23
CA VAL A 247 5.78 18.16 -6.24
C VAL A 247 6.65 18.25 -5.01
N GLU A 248 7.96 18.43 -5.21
CA GLU A 248 8.97 18.43 -4.14
C GLU A 248 9.58 19.82 -3.95
N GLY A 249 9.77 20.20 -2.69
CA GLY A 249 10.38 21.44 -2.27
C GLY A 249 10.11 21.69 -0.79
N ASP A 250 10.33 22.91 -0.30
CA ASP A 250 9.71 23.27 0.96
C ASP A 250 8.19 23.47 0.79
N LEU A 251 7.42 23.31 1.86
CA LEU A 251 5.97 23.30 1.81
C LEU A 251 5.36 24.54 1.14
N ARG A 252 5.98 25.72 1.29
CA ARG A 252 5.50 26.96 0.67
C ARG A 252 5.73 26.97 -0.83
N GLU A 253 6.87 26.44 -1.25
CA GLU A 253 7.20 26.25 -2.67
C GLU A 253 6.30 25.23 -3.33
N GLU A 254 6.03 24.10 -2.65
CA GLU A 254 5.09 23.07 -3.12
C GLU A 254 3.69 23.63 -3.35
N ILE A 255 3.13 24.34 -2.34
CA ILE A 255 1.83 25.00 -2.42
C ILE A 255 1.81 25.96 -3.62
N PHE A 256 2.84 26.80 -3.76
CA PHE A 256 2.91 27.75 -4.88
C PHE A 256 2.92 27.01 -6.23
N ALA A 257 3.78 26.01 -6.38
CA ALA A 257 3.94 25.26 -7.62
C ALA A 257 2.65 24.50 -8.01
N ILE A 258 2.04 23.78 -7.07
CA ILE A 258 0.78 23.04 -7.29
C ILE A 258 -0.35 24.01 -7.71
N ARG A 259 -0.47 25.17 -7.04
CA ARG A 259 -1.43 26.20 -7.43
C ARG A 259 -1.24 26.68 -8.87
N GLN A 260 0.01 26.87 -9.30
CA GLN A 260 0.31 27.30 -10.66
C GLN A 260 -0.03 26.21 -11.69
N LEU A 261 0.30 24.95 -11.39
CA LEU A 261 -0.02 23.83 -12.25
C LEU A 261 -1.55 23.65 -12.39
N ALA A 262 -2.26 23.64 -11.26
CA ALA A 262 -3.72 23.51 -11.24
C ALA A 262 -4.43 24.68 -11.95
N TYR A 263 -3.97 25.92 -11.75
CA TYR A 263 -4.50 27.09 -12.45
C TYR A 263 -4.25 27.01 -13.96
N LYS A 264 -3.06 26.58 -14.38
CA LYS A 264 -2.74 26.38 -15.80
C LYS A 264 -3.66 25.34 -16.42
N ALA A 265 -3.82 24.18 -15.77
CA ALA A 265 -4.72 23.13 -16.26
C ALA A 265 -6.17 23.61 -16.36
N TYR A 266 -6.66 24.35 -15.36
CA TYR A 266 -7.97 24.96 -15.39
C TYR A 266 -8.16 25.89 -16.60
N LYS A 267 -7.15 26.73 -16.91
CA LYS A 267 -7.18 27.63 -18.09
C LYS A 267 -7.18 26.86 -19.41
N GLU A 268 -6.61 25.69 -19.45
CA GLU A 268 -6.57 24.79 -20.60
C GLU A 268 -7.82 23.90 -20.70
N GLY A 269 -8.77 24.04 -19.77
CA GLY A 269 -10.00 23.24 -19.71
C GLY A 269 -9.79 21.79 -19.25
N ARG A 270 -8.63 21.48 -18.65
CA ARG A 270 -8.31 20.14 -18.13
C ARG A 270 -8.78 19.97 -16.69
N LYS A 271 -9.33 18.81 -16.38
CA LYS A 271 -9.75 18.43 -15.02
C LYS A 271 -8.58 17.78 -14.30
N VAL A 272 -8.13 18.38 -13.20
CA VAL A 272 -6.99 17.89 -12.40
C VAL A 272 -7.36 17.68 -10.95
N GLY A 273 -6.69 16.72 -10.29
CA GLY A 273 -6.77 16.45 -8.88
C GLY A 273 -5.63 17.11 -8.11
N VAL A 274 -5.87 17.43 -6.84
CA VAL A 274 -4.85 17.88 -5.89
C VAL A 274 -4.99 17.09 -4.59
N ILE A 275 -3.92 16.43 -4.18
CA ILE A 275 -3.80 15.81 -2.85
C ILE A 275 -3.26 16.88 -1.92
N ALA A 276 -4.05 17.27 -0.92
CA ALA A 276 -3.74 18.30 0.05
C ALA A 276 -3.85 17.78 1.48
N THR A 277 -3.12 18.36 2.39
CA THR A 277 -3.32 18.14 3.83
C THR A 277 -4.32 19.13 4.41
N THR A 278 -4.80 18.88 5.62
CA THR A 278 -5.73 19.79 6.32
C THR A 278 -5.17 21.22 6.37
N GLU A 279 -3.86 21.35 6.57
CA GLU A 279 -3.16 22.64 6.68
C GLU A 279 -3.08 23.38 5.35
N THR A 280 -3.01 22.66 4.25
CA THR A 280 -2.78 23.22 2.90
C THR A 280 -4.04 23.36 2.07
N LEU A 281 -5.09 22.60 2.42
CA LEU A 281 -6.38 22.59 1.72
C LEU A 281 -6.93 24.01 1.37
N PRO A 282 -6.89 25.03 2.28
CA PRO A 282 -7.42 26.35 1.97
C PRO A 282 -6.67 27.10 0.87
N PHE A 283 -5.47 26.69 0.51
CA PHE A 283 -4.67 27.35 -0.51
C PHE A 283 -4.99 26.91 -1.94
N TYR A 284 -5.67 25.78 -2.13
CA TYR A 284 -5.98 25.24 -3.45
C TYR A 284 -7.41 25.61 -3.89
N LYS A 285 -7.51 26.35 -4.99
CA LYS A 285 -8.79 26.89 -5.51
C LYS A 285 -9.19 26.29 -6.85
N TYR A 286 -8.30 25.59 -7.51
CA TYR A 286 -8.49 25.01 -8.83
C TYR A 286 -8.24 23.51 -8.80
N GLY A 287 -9.07 22.77 -9.51
CA GLY A 287 -9.04 21.30 -9.53
C GLY A 287 -9.95 20.67 -8.47
N VAL A 288 -10.03 19.35 -8.50
CA VAL A 288 -10.68 18.53 -7.47
C VAL A 288 -9.68 18.35 -6.32
N VAL A 289 -9.93 18.96 -5.18
CA VAL A 289 -9.01 18.93 -4.04
C VAL A 289 -9.50 17.91 -3.01
N LYS A 290 -8.68 16.92 -2.68
CA LYS A 290 -8.98 15.90 -1.68
C LYS A 290 -8.06 16.06 -0.47
N ASN A 291 -8.65 16.05 0.74
CA ASN A 291 -7.91 16.08 2.00
C ASN A 291 -7.42 14.67 2.35
N ILE A 292 -6.11 14.50 2.43
CA ILE A 292 -5.50 13.22 2.77
C ILE A 292 -5.31 13.02 4.29
N GLY A 293 -5.36 14.09 5.08
CA GLY A 293 -5.13 14.07 6.53
C GLY A 293 -4.33 15.29 7.02
N THR A 294 -3.69 15.18 8.17
CA THR A 294 -2.94 16.27 8.78
C THR A 294 -1.47 15.92 8.95
N ARG A 295 -0.57 16.88 8.71
CA ARG A 295 0.89 16.73 8.93
C ARG A 295 1.25 16.60 10.41
N GLU A 296 0.41 17.10 11.32
CA GLU A 296 0.57 16.91 12.76
C GLU A 296 0.40 15.44 13.18
N ASN A 297 -0.35 14.67 12.40
CA ASN A 297 -0.55 13.24 12.63
C ASN A 297 -0.52 12.46 11.30
N GLU A 298 0.68 12.09 10.87
CA GLU A 298 0.91 11.37 9.61
C GLU A 298 0.17 10.02 9.52
N LYS A 299 -0.27 9.42 10.63
CA LYS A 299 -1.12 8.22 10.61
C LYS A 299 -2.44 8.48 9.87
N THR A 300 -2.96 9.71 9.93
CA THR A 300 -4.17 10.09 9.18
C THR A 300 -3.91 10.11 7.67
N ILE A 301 -2.71 10.54 7.25
CA ILE A 301 -2.28 10.54 5.86
C ILE A 301 -2.13 9.09 5.36
N ALA A 302 -1.44 8.25 6.13
CA ALA A 302 -1.29 6.83 5.83
C ALA A 302 -2.64 6.13 5.62
N ARG A 303 -3.57 6.35 6.55
CA ARG A 303 -4.91 5.76 6.52
C ARG A 303 -5.72 6.14 5.29
N ASN A 304 -5.58 7.36 4.81
CA ASN A 304 -6.39 7.90 3.73
C ASN A 304 -5.74 7.78 2.34
N LEU A 305 -4.46 7.45 2.24
CA LEU A 305 -3.71 7.50 0.98
C LEU A 305 -4.42 6.73 -0.15
N TYR A 306 -4.70 5.46 0.05
CA TYR A 306 -5.31 4.64 -0.99
C TYR A 306 -6.77 5.01 -1.25
N ARG A 307 -7.52 5.40 -0.21
CA ARG A 307 -8.90 5.88 -0.37
C ARG A 307 -8.93 7.12 -1.27
N VAL A 308 -8.09 8.11 -1.01
CA VAL A 308 -8.02 9.34 -1.82
C VAL A 308 -7.61 9.05 -3.27
N LEU A 309 -6.64 8.13 -3.48
CA LEU A 309 -6.26 7.73 -4.84
C LEU A 309 -7.42 7.07 -5.60
N ARG A 310 -8.25 6.25 -4.94
CA ARG A 310 -9.44 5.64 -5.52
C ARG A 310 -10.54 6.67 -5.80
N GLU A 311 -10.77 7.59 -4.89
CA GLU A 311 -11.74 8.67 -5.09
C GLU A 311 -11.42 9.54 -6.33
N PHE A 312 -10.14 9.70 -6.71
CA PHE A 312 -9.80 10.37 -7.96
C PHE A 312 -10.14 9.56 -9.21
N ASP A 313 -10.17 8.24 -9.12
CA ASP A 313 -10.61 7.37 -10.22
C ASP A 313 -12.10 7.55 -10.56
N GLU A 314 -12.92 7.99 -9.58
CA GLU A 314 -14.34 8.29 -9.74
C GLU A 314 -14.57 9.72 -10.29
N GLU A 315 -13.63 10.63 -10.05
CA GLU A 315 -13.71 12.03 -10.43
C GLU A 315 -13.34 12.30 -11.90
N ASP A 316 -12.83 11.30 -12.61
CA ASP A 316 -12.42 11.40 -14.02
C ASP A 316 -11.40 12.54 -14.27
N VAL A 317 -10.42 12.69 -13.37
CA VAL A 317 -9.33 13.64 -13.52
C VAL A 317 -8.23 13.08 -14.43
N GLU A 318 -7.55 13.95 -15.19
CA GLU A 318 -6.50 13.58 -16.12
C GLU A 318 -5.12 13.46 -15.43
N GLU A 319 -4.86 14.37 -14.49
CA GLU A 319 -3.61 14.49 -13.74
C GLU A 319 -3.90 14.74 -12.27
N ILE A 320 -3.03 14.24 -11.39
CA ILE A 320 -3.09 14.48 -9.94
C ILE A 320 -1.75 15.08 -9.51
N TYR A 321 -1.78 16.18 -8.77
CA TYR A 321 -0.63 16.78 -8.12
C TYR A 321 -0.68 16.50 -6.62
N SER A 322 0.41 15.95 -6.07
CA SER A 322 0.55 15.68 -4.64
C SER A 322 1.65 16.54 -4.04
N GLU A 323 1.44 17.01 -2.84
CA GLU A 323 2.52 17.47 -1.97
C GLU A 323 3.45 16.30 -1.63
N SER A 324 4.67 16.59 -1.15
CA SER A 324 5.57 15.61 -0.57
C SER A 324 5.38 15.52 0.96
N PHE A 325 5.83 14.41 1.54
CA PHE A 325 5.74 14.13 2.97
C PHE A 325 7.11 13.81 3.56
N ALA A 326 7.21 13.74 4.89
CA ALA A 326 8.47 13.48 5.57
C ALA A 326 9.08 12.13 5.15
N ALA A 327 10.40 12.07 5.04
CA ALA A 327 11.15 10.86 4.70
C ALA A 327 11.56 10.04 5.95
N GLN A 328 10.94 10.29 7.10
CA GLN A 328 11.23 9.65 8.39
C GLN A 328 9.98 9.01 8.98
N GLY A 329 10.16 8.05 9.88
CA GLY A 329 9.05 7.38 10.53
C GLY A 329 8.05 6.76 9.53
N ILE A 330 6.76 6.91 9.80
CA ILE A 330 5.68 6.44 8.90
C ILE A 330 5.64 7.24 7.58
N GLY A 331 6.14 8.47 7.56
CA GLY A 331 6.27 9.29 6.35
C GLY A 331 7.10 8.60 5.26
N LYS A 332 8.14 7.83 5.65
CA LYS A 332 8.92 7.00 4.71
C LYS A 332 8.04 5.96 4.00
N ALA A 333 7.10 5.34 4.72
CA ALA A 333 6.17 4.38 4.15
C ALA A 333 5.15 5.07 3.23
N ILE A 334 4.62 6.23 3.63
CA ILE A 334 3.71 7.05 2.81
C ILE A 334 4.39 7.42 1.50
N MET A 335 5.59 7.99 1.55
CA MET A 335 6.34 8.38 0.37
C MET A 335 6.68 7.21 -0.54
N ASN A 336 7.09 6.06 0.02
CA ASN A 336 7.34 4.85 -0.78
C ASN A 336 6.12 4.41 -1.59
N ARG A 337 4.90 4.50 -1.02
CA ARG A 337 3.64 4.17 -1.72
C ARG A 337 3.27 5.22 -2.75
N LEU A 338 3.40 6.49 -2.39
CA LEU A 338 3.10 7.62 -3.27
C LEU A 338 4.02 7.64 -4.50
N GLU A 339 5.32 7.38 -4.32
CA GLU A 339 6.30 7.29 -5.40
C GLU A 339 5.98 6.15 -6.37
N LYS A 340 5.64 4.98 -5.86
CA LYS A 340 5.21 3.85 -6.70
C LYS A 340 3.93 4.15 -7.45
N ALA A 341 2.96 4.82 -6.81
CA ALA A 341 1.73 5.27 -7.44
C ALA A 341 1.99 6.30 -8.54
N ALA A 342 2.96 7.20 -8.35
CA ALA A 342 3.40 8.21 -9.31
C ALA A 342 4.32 7.66 -10.42
N GLY A 343 4.71 6.37 -10.35
CA GLY A 343 5.73 5.82 -11.25
C GLY A 343 7.02 6.63 -11.19
N HIS A 344 7.42 7.04 -9.99
CA HIS A 344 8.59 7.88 -9.69
C HIS A 344 8.60 9.26 -10.40
N THR A 345 7.42 9.76 -10.82
CA THR A 345 7.31 11.08 -11.46
C THR A 345 7.32 12.18 -10.41
N ARG A 346 8.41 12.93 -10.35
CA ARG A 346 8.61 14.06 -9.44
C ARG A 346 8.77 15.36 -10.19
N LEU A 347 8.30 16.47 -9.63
CA LEU A 347 8.39 17.82 -10.16
C LEU A 347 9.06 18.72 -9.11
N SER A 348 10.11 19.42 -9.48
CA SER A 348 10.75 20.40 -8.58
C SER A 348 9.91 21.68 -8.48
N ALA A 349 9.46 22.02 -7.29
CA ALA A 349 8.75 23.26 -6.99
C ALA A 349 9.60 24.50 -7.36
N ALA A 350 10.89 24.46 -7.06
CA ALA A 350 11.84 25.53 -7.38
C ALA A 350 11.97 25.76 -8.90
N GLU A 351 12.00 24.70 -9.70
CA GLU A 351 12.06 24.85 -11.17
C GLU A 351 10.77 25.42 -11.76
N ILE A 352 9.63 25.03 -11.23
CA ILE A 352 8.33 25.57 -11.63
C ILE A 352 8.28 27.07 -11.34
N ALA A 353 8.71 27.49 -10.14
CA ALA A 353 8.79 28.89 -9.74
C ALA A 353 9.73 29.70 -10.66
N LYS A 354 10.90 29.18 -11.00
CA LYS A 354 11.87 29.82 -11.91
C LYS A 354 11.27 30.05 -13.32
N ARG A 355 10.65 29.03 -13.90
CA ARG A 355 10.00 29.12 -15.24
C ARG A 355 8.93 30.20 -15.28
N GLN A 356 8.18 30.40 -14.19
CA GLN A 356 7.18 31.43 -14.07
C GLN A 356 7.80 32.84 -13.98
N LYS A 357 8.91 32.98 -13.24
CA LYS A 357 9.64 34.25 -13.12
C LYS A 357 10.22 34.67 -14.48
N TYR A 358 10.80 33.78 -15.25
CA TYR A 358 11.28 34.05 -16.61
C TYR A 358 10.15 34.44 -17.57
N ARG A 359 8.99 33.77 -17.54
CA ARG A 359 7.83 34.15 -18.36
C ARG A 359 7.34 35.56 -18.04
N ARG A 360 7.31 35.97 -16.78
CA ARG A 360 6.96 37.36 -16.41
C ARG A 360 7.97 38.38 -16.94
N ILE A 361 9.27 38.08 -16.86
CA ILE A 361 10.34 38.98 -17.36
C ILE A 361 10.23 39.14 -18.88
N ILE A 362 10.02 38.09 -19.63
CA ILE A 362 9.86 38.15 -21.10
C ILE A 362 8.60 38.94 -21.47
N PHE A 363 7.48 38.80 -20.75
CA PHE A 363 6.27 39.53 -20.99
C PHE A 363 6.43 41.03 -20.71
N ILE A 364 7.19 41.44 -19.71
CA ILE A 364 7.46 42.84 -19.39
C ILE A 364 8.44 43.42 -20.40
N SER A 365 9.47 42.71 -20.82
CA SER A 365 10.43 43.17 -21.84
C SER A 365 9.85 43.24 -23.27
N GLY A 366 8.84 42.38 -23.57
CA GLY A 366 8.16 42.40 -24.88
C GLY A 366 7.16 43.55 -25.08
N THR A 367 6.69 44.16 -24.00
CA THR A 367 5.76 45.31 -24.07
C THR A 367 6.46 46.64 -24.29
N ASP A 368 7.77 46.75 -24.01
CA ASP A 368 8.56 48.00 -24.22
C ASP A 368 9.08 48.16 -25.66
N SER A 369 9.06 47.11 -26.49
CA SER A 369 9.54 47.18 -27.87
C SER A 369 8.49 47.63 -28.91
N ALA A 370 7.25 47.96 -28.48
CA ALA A 370 6.15 48.40 -29.36
C ALA A 370 5.90 49.90 -29.39
N ARG A 371 6.82 50.75 -28.88
CA ARG A 371 6.80 52.19 -29.05
C ARG A 371 8.03 52.66 -29.79
N ALA A 372 7.97 52.58 -31.14
CA ALA A 372 8.83 53.38 -31.97
C ALA A 372 8.11 54.74 -32.23
N PRO A 373 8.80 55.88 -32.13
CA PRO A 373 8.23 57.16 -32.40
C PRO A 373 8.11 57.41 -33.92
N MET A 374 7.00 58.08 -34.29
CA MET A 374 6.93 58.76 -35.56
C MET A 374 7.87 59.95 -35.59
#